data_bb045936167f3f5c98081da9e917e98d
#
_entry.id   bb045936167f3f5c98081da9e917e98d
#
_cell.length_a   1.000
_cell.length_b   1.000
_cell.length_c   1.000
_cell.angle_alpha   90.00
_cell.angle_beta   90.00
_cell.angle_gamma   90.00
#
_symmetry.space_group_name_H-M   'P 1'
#
loop_
_entity.id
_entity.type
_entity.pdbx_description
1 polymer ?
#
loop_
_entity_poly.entity_id
_entity_poly.type
_entity_poly.pdbx_seq_one_letter_code
_entity_poly.pdbx_strand_id
1 'polypeptide(L)'
;MIHHLFVLDFVMIIILQKRKRQNCMKAKILFRVLLTIICIARVYSLISWMDSNSYIFRRFSGSFLVLMLAIPFLFSSCNSRNTKEEMQRITVKSSSDRIVSEWLDSIKVDVWAIHTDVPVAPIQSMDVIGNKCFVLDVFKRIFLIDIEKRLVLKSDITLGNARNEMLSPICLTADEEHVYVYDGMKECIFVLSYDLKLCQIVNTGCFFSTFRKIDNGFACLSMGSEQNFLFLRDDGVPVYSKQLSDKYPDEMQDGNPIQIGMDGYPYVKAYYSDTVFKWNGQELVESVQFDYGMGEPGGDYQKGSQLAHSGIAYTESYFLTNTHVLSSFVETDGRTIHYNLYDKENGVSCSGKMAPIDNVYFRATLQHGKEAYAVVLADEACVYGLKDIDMNNIVIIRYTFPS
;
A
#
# COMPACT_ATOMS: atom_id res chain seq x y z
N MET A 1 49.80 20.13 3.62
CA MET A 1 48.63 19.99 4.53
C MET A 1 47.31 20.32 3.85
N ILE A 2 47.22 21.36 3.02
CA ILE A 2 45.96 21.74 2.30
C ILE A 2 45.54 20.68 1.27
N HIS A 3 46.46 20.01 0.58
CA HIS A 3 46.17 18.97 -0.42
C HIS A 3 45.49 17.71 0.14
N HIS A 4 45.77 17.33 1.38
CA HIS A 4 45.13 16.18 2.02
C HIS A 4 43.69 16.44 2.45
N LEU A 5 43.32 17.70 2.68
CA LEU A 5 41.95 18.07 3.01
C LEU A 5 41.00 18.00 1.78
N PHE A 6 41.50 18.33 0.61
CA PHE A 6 40.70 18.23 -0.64
C PHE A 6 40.43 16.79 -1.07
N VAL A 7 41.36 15.87 -0.84
CA VAL A 7 41.20 14.44 -1.16
C VAL A 7 40.15 13.79 -0.27
N LEU A 8 40.10 14.15 1.01
CA LEU A 8 39.09 13.68 1.96
C LEU A 8 37.69 14.18 1.62
N ASP A 9 37.55 15.43 1.17
CA ASP A 9 36.27 15.99 0.73
C ASP A 9 35.76 15.29 -0.55
N PHE A 10 36.63 14.96 -1.49
CA PHE A 10 36.27 14.27 -2.73
C PHE A 10 35.87 12.80 -2.50
N VAL A 11 36.58 12.10 -1.64
CA VAL A 11 36.23 10.72 -1.23
C VAL A 11 34.89 10.69 -0.48
N MET A 12 34.60 11.69 0.36
CA MET A 12 33.35 11.83 1.06
C MET A 12 32.16 12.07 0.10
N ILE A 13 32.34 12.89 -0.94
CA ILE A 13 31.29 13.13 -1.94
C ILE A 13 30.97 11.85 -2.73
N ILE A 14 31.99 11.07 -3.08
CA ILE A 14 31.79 9.79 -3.78
C ILE A 14 31.06 8.77 -2.90
N ILE A 15 31.40 8.68 -1.62
CA ILE A 15 30.71 7.80 -0.66
C ILE A 15 29.25 8.26 -0.47
N LEU A 16 29.00 9.56 -0.46
CA LEU A 16 27.66 10.15 -0.34
C LEU A 16 26.79 9.88 -1.57
N GLN A 17 27.35 9.96 -2.78
CA GLN A 17 26.60 9.66 -4.01
C GLN A 17 26.27 8.16 -4.12
N LYS A 18 27.14 7.25 -3.69
CA LYS A 18 26.87 5.81 -3.66
C LYS A 18 25.83 5.40 -2.60
N ARG A 19 25.67 6.16 -1.50
CA ARG A 19 24.74 5.86 -0.40
C ARG A 19 23.37 6.54 -0.50
N LYS A 20 23.11 7.37 -1.50
CA LYS A 20 21.78 7.98 -1.71
C LYS A 20 20.68 6.95 -1.96
N ARG A 21 21.03 5.68 -2.18
CA ARG A 21 20.12 4.54 -2.42
C ARG A 21 19.83 3.64 -1.21
N GLN A 22 20.37 3.92 -0.01
CA GLN A 22 20.08 3.10 1.18
C GLN A 22 19.45 3.93 2.29
N ASN A 23 18.12 3.89 2.37
CA ASN A 23 17.29 4.51 3.42
C ASN A 23 17.30 3.72 4.74
N CYS A 24 18.45 3.34 5.26
CA CYS A 24 18.53 2.67 6.55
C CYS A 24 18.74 3.70 7.69
N MET A 25 17.85 3.70 8.69
CA MET A 25 17.92 4.59 9.86
C MET A 25 19.27 4.53 10.58
N LYS A 26 19.89 3.33 10.66
CA LYS A 26 21.24 3.15 11.22
C LYS A 26 22.30 3.93 10.42
N ALA A 27 22.15 3.99 9.09
CA ALA A 27 23.06 4.77 8.23
C ALA A 27 22.87 6.28 8.43
N LYS A 28 21.66 6.75 8.70
CA LYS A 28 21.37 8.18 9.01
C LYS A 28 21.97 8.58 10.37
N ILE A 29 21.86 7.72 11.37
CA ILE A 29 22.44 7.95 12.71
C ILE A 29 23.98 7.94 12.61
N LEU A 30 24.56 6.94 11.97
CA LEU A 30 26.00 6.84 11.77
C LEU A 30 26.55 8.04 10.99
N PHE A 31 25.81 8.52 9.98
CA PHE A 31 26.16 9.72 9.22
C PHE A 31 26.12 10.99 10.07
N ARG A 32 25.11 11.16 10.94
CA ARG A 32 25.03 12.31 11.87
C ARG A 32 26.19 12.30 12.86
N VAL A 33 26.49 11.13 13.44
CA VAL A 33 27.62 10.97 14.36
C VAL A 33 28.96 11.28 13.65
N LEU A 34 29.15 10.77 12.45
CA LEU A 34 30.36 11.03 11.66
C LEU A 34 30.50 12.50 11.30
N LEU A 35 29.42 13.18 10.91
CA LEU A 35 29.40 14.60 10.60
C LEU A 35 29.73 15.43 11.84
N THR A 36 29.21 15.07 13.00
CA THR A 36 29.53 15.71 14.29
C THR A 36 31.01 15.56 14.64
N ILE A 37 31.57 14.37 14.48
CA ILE A 37 33.00 14.09 14.73
C ILE A 37 33.89 14.94 13.78
N ILE A 38 33.52 15.03 12.51
CA ILE A 38 34.27 15.85 11.51
C ILE A 38 34.19 17.33 11.86
N CYS A 39 33.00 17.83 12.27
CA CYS A 39 32.86 19.20 12.72
C CYS A 39 33.72 19.49 13.96
N ILE A 40 33.73 18.61 14.95
CA ILE A 40 34.57 18.71 16.16
C ILE A 40 36.04 18.72 15.78
N ALA A 41 36.50 17.81 14.92
CA ALA A 41 37.87 17.74 14.47
C ALA A 41 38.31 19.00 13.71
N ARG A 42 37.43 19.60 12.89
CA ARG A 42 37.70 20.88 12.21
C ARG A 42 37.79 22.06 13.18
N VAL A 43 36.92 22.10 14.20
CA VAL A 43 37.00 23.13 15.26
C VAL A 43 38.31 22.99 16.02
N TYR A 44 38.74 21.79 16.39
CA TYR A 44 40.03 21.56 17.05
C TYR A 44 41.21 21.96 16.17
N SER A 45 41.17 21.63 14.88
CA SER A 45 42.20 22.05 13.92
C SER A 45 42.28 23.57 13.74
N LEU A 46 41.14 24.24 13.78
CA LEU A 46 41.07 25.71 13.68
C LEU A 46 41.63 26.35 14.98
N ILE A 47 41.28 25.82 16.14
CA ILE A 47 41.78 26.31 17.43
C ILE A 47 43.32 26.14 17.51
N SER A 48 43.81 24.98 17.13
CA SER A 48 45.26 24.73 17.09
C SER A 48 46.03 25.62 16.11
N TRP A 49 45.36 25.97 14.96
CA TRP A 49 45.95 26.91 13.98
C TRP A 49 45.91 28.37 14.51
N MET A 50 44.83 28.72 15.25
CA MET A 50 44.72 30.05 15.89
C MET A 50 45.72 30.26 17.00
N ASP A 51 46.02 29.24 17.81
CA ASP A 51 47.05 29.27 18.87
C ASP A 51 48.48 29.49 18.30
N SER A 52 48.74 28.98 17.08
CA SER A 52 50.02 29.17 16.40
C SER A 52 50.20 30.57 15.72
N ASN A 53 49.11 31.35 15.56
CA ASN A 53 49.17 32.66 14.88
C ASN A 53 48.55 33.78 15.72
N SER A 54 49.04 33.99 16.91
CA SER A 54 48.42 34.81 17.96
C SER A 54 48.36 36.33 17.69
N TYR A 55 48.78 36.88 16.53
CA TYR A 55 48.89 38.32 16.31
C TYR A 55 47.73 38.98 15.55
N ILE A 56 46.92 38.22 14.84
CA ILE A 56 45.85 38.81 13.95
C ILE A 56 44.42 38.69 14.53
N PHE A 57 44.16 37.88 15.55
CA PHE A 57 42.81 37.43 15.88
C PHE A 57 42.14 38.06 17.12
N ARG A 58 42.75 39.03 17.82
CA ARG A 58 42.11 39.68 18.99
C ARG A 58 40.84 40.49 18.71
N ARG A 59 40.47 40.67 17.42
CA ARG A 59 39.32 41.52 17.03
C ARG A 59 38.10 40.80 16.47
N PHE A 60 38.18 39.47 16.24
CA PHE A 60 37.07 38.70 15.61
C PHE A 60 36.53 37.52 16.46
N SER A 61 37.01 37.29 17.67
CA SER A 61 36.80 36.04 18.39
C SER A 61 35.38 35.82 18.96
N GLY A 62 34.63 36.90 19.26
CA GLY A 62 33.33 36.75 19.93
C GLY A 62 32.20 36.33 18.99
N SER A 63 32.08 36.98 17.83
CA SER A 63 30.95 36.76 16.93
C SER A 63 31.04 35.46 16.12
N PHE A 64 32.25 34.96 15.84
CA PHE A 64 32.45 33.74 15.08
C PHE A 64 32.21 32.48 15.96
N LEU A 65 32.54 32.55 17.25
CA LEU A 65 32.28 31.46 18.21
C LEU A 65 30.77 31.29 18.45
N VAL A 66 30.03 32.39 18.54
CA VAL A 66 28.57 32.39 18.70
C VAL A 66 27.89 31.82 17.44
N LEU A 67 28.38 32.14 16.25
CA LEU A 67 27.82 31.62 15.01
C LEU A 67 28.06 30.10 14.88
N MET A 68 29.24 29.60 15.26
CA MET A 68 29.57 28.17 15.23
C MET A 68 28.82 27.35 16.27
N LEU A 69 28.45 27.91 17.41
CA LEU A 69 27.63 27.26 18.44
C LEU A 69 26.14 27.29 18.09
N ALA A 70 25.70 28.26 17.28
CA ALA A 70 24.29 28.36 16.85
C ALA A 70 23.93 27.38 15.69
N ILE A 71 24.89 27.00 14.85
CA ILE A 71 24.66 26.07 13.73
C ILE A 71 24.13 24.71 14.17
N PRO A 72 24.63 24.01 15.20
CA PRO A 72 24.03 22.78 15.69
C PRO A 72 22.60 22.94 16.21
N PHE A 73 22.29 24.09 16.81
CA PHE A 73 20.93 24.38 17.31
C PHE A 73 19.93 24.63 16.17
N LEU A 74 20.35 25.20 15.06
CA LEU A 74 19.50 25.39 13.89
C LEU A 74 19.19 24.05 13.19
N PHE A 75 20.09 23.08 13.27
CA PHE A 75 19.85 21.72 12.74
C PHE A 75 19.17 20.77 13.76
N SER A 76 19.15 21.12 15.05
CA SER A 76 18.44 20.33 16.07
C SER A 76 16.94 20.64 16.10
N SER A 77 16.47 21.75 15.54
CA SER A 77 15.07 22.14 15.55
C SER A 77 14.22 21.48 14.44
N CYS A 78 14.79 20.64 13.58
CA CYS A 78 14.00 19.62 12.87
C CYS A 78 13.68 18.47 13.84
N ASN A 79 13.01 18.77 14.95
CA ASN A 79 12.12 17.83 15.57
C ASN A 79 11.10 17.46 14.49
N SER A 80 11.25 16.27 13.90
CA SER A 80 10.07 15.57 13.41
C SER A 80 9.15 15.56 14.65
N ARG A 81 8.18 16.46 14.70
CA ARG A 81 6.99 16.24 15.49
C ARG A 81 6.54 14.85 15.05
N ASN A 82 6.79 13.84 15.87
CA ASN A 82 5.94 12.67 15.93
C ASN A 82 4.58 13.22 16.39
N THR A 83 3.86 13.87 15.51
CA THR A 83 2.42 13.89 15.60
C THR A 83 2.08 12.42 15.58
N LYS A 84 1.76 11.82 16.74
CA LYS A 84 0.98 10.59 16.74
C LYS A 84 -0.16 10.90 15.80
N GLU A 85 -0.17 10.26 14.63
CA GLU A 85 -1.34 10.28 13.76
C GLU A 85 -2.45 9.76 14.65
N GLU A 86 -3.37 10.63 15.01
CA GLU A 86 -4.48 10.28 15.90
C GLU A 86 -5.43 9.42 15.08
N MET A 87 -5.77 8.24 15.60
CA MET A 87 -6.71 7.33 14.95
C MET A 87 -8.01 8.07 14.66
N GLN A 88 -8.43 8.06 13.40
CA GLN A 88 -9.64 8.74 12.95
C GLN A 88 -10.86 7.82 13.15
N ARG A 89 -11.73 8.17 14.08
CA ARG A 89 -12.97 7.44 14.30
C ARG A 89 -14.08 8.02 13.43
N ILE A 90 -14.61 7.21 12.52
CA ILE A 90 -15.66 7.58 11.57
C ILE A 90 -16.98 6.93 12.00
N THR A 91 -17.92 7.72 12.47
CA THR A 91 -19.27 7.23 12.75
C THR A 91 -20.05 7.05 11.46
N VAL A 92 -20.47 5.82 11.18
CA VAL A 92 -21.24 5.44 10.02
C VAL A 92 -22.70 5.25 10.44
N LYS A 93 -23.60 5.98 9.80
CA LYS A 93 -25.06 5.84 10.02
C LYS A 93 -25.67 5.26 8.76
N SER A 94 -26.40 4.15 8.90
CA SER A 94 -27.18 3.63 7.78
C SER A 94 -28.20 4.66 7.33
N SER A 95 -28.28 4.88 6.03
CA SER A 95 -29.27 5.76 5.40
C SER A 95 -29.66 5.19 4.03
N SER A 96 -30.94 5.17 3.75
CA SER A 96 -31.48 4.83 2.42
C SER A 96 -31.34 5.96 1.41
N ASP A 97 -30.93 7.14 1.87
CA ASP A 97 -30.80 8.33 1.03
C ASP A 97 -29.59 8.21 0.09
N ARG A 98 -29.63 8.98 -0.97
CA ARG A 98 -28.50 9.09 -1.88
C ARG A 98 -27.46 10.04 -1.29
N ILE A 99 -26.20 9.65 -1.31
CA ILE A 99 -25.10 10.56 -0.99
C ILE A 99 -24.98 11.59 -2.13
N VAL A 100 -25.00 12.86 -1.77
CA VAL A 100 -24.76 13.99 -2.69
C VAL A 100 -23.48 14.67 -2.26
N SER A 101 -22.49 14.73 -3.15
CA SER A 101 -21.19 15.35 -2.85
C SER A 101 -20.49 15.75 -4.14
N GLU A 102 -20.05 16.99 -4.22
CA GLU A 102 -19.24 17.50 -5.34
C GLU A 102 -17.94 16.69 -5.49
N TRP A 103 -17.41 16.16 -4.39
CA TRP A 103 -16.23 15.30 -4.43
C TRP A 103 -16.52 13.99 -5.20
N LEU A 104 -17.67 13.34 -4.94
CA LEU A 104 -18.07 12.13 -5.67
C LEU A 104 -18.33 12.42 -7.15
N ASP A 105 -18.95 13.56 -7.45
CA ASP A 105 -19.25 13.98 -8.82
C ASP A 105 -17.97 14.34 -9.61
N SER A 106 -16.85 14.58 -8.92
CA SER A 106 -15.54 14.88 -9.54
C SER A 106 -14.66 13.64 -9.80
N ILE A 107 -15.09 12.46 -9.37
CA ILE A 107 -14.41 11.19 -9.69
C ILE A 107 -14.56 10.94 -11.19
N LYS A 108 -13.44 10.67 -11.86
CA LYS A 108 -13.46 10.29 -13.29
C LYS A 108 -13.48 8.79 -13.42
N VAL A 109 -14.19 8.29 -14.43
CA VAL A 109 -14.30 6.87 -14.72
C VAL A 109 -13.82 6.60 -16.14
N ASP A 110 -12.90 5.67 -16.27
CA ASP A 110 -12.46 5.13 -17.56
C ASP A 110 -12.80 3.63 -17.62
N VAL A 111 -13.33 3.17 -18.76
CA VAL A 111 -13.73 1.78 -18.98
C VAL A 111 -13.07 1.25 -20.24
N TRP A 112 -12.41 0.11 -20.12
CA TRP A 112 -11.82 -0.61 -21.25
C TRP A 112 -12.38 -2.02 -21.31
N ALA A 113 -13.07 -2.35 -22.40
CA ALA A 113 -13.40 -3.71 -22.74
C ALA A 113 -12.30 -4.24 -23.71
N ILE A 114 -11.58 -5.25 -23.27
CA ILE A 114 -10.40 -5.78 -23.98
C ILE A 114 -10.69 -7.22 -24.37
N HIS A 115 -10.67 -7.47 -25.68
CA HIS A 115 -10.89 -8.81 -26.22
C HIS A 115 -9.75 -9.75 -25.83
N THR A 116 -10.10 -10.99 -25.46
CA THR A 116 -9.15 -12.03 -25.10
C THR A 116 -9.30 -13.24 -26.01
N ASP A 117 -8.26 -13.59 -26.75
CA ASP A 117 -8.25 -14.82 -27.57
C ASP A 117 -8.31 -16.09 -26.71
N VAL A 118 -7.79 -15.99 -25.50
CA VAL A 118 -7.86 -17.05 -24.48
C VAL A 118 -8.85 -16.61 -23.40
N PRO A 119 -9.99 -17.29 -23.23
CA PRO A 119 -10.98 -16.94 -22.21
C PRO A 119 -10.33 -16.89 -20.83
N VAL A 120 -10.49 -15.77 -20.13
CA VAL A 120 -10.10 -15.61 -18.72
C VAL A 120 -11.22 -16.19 -17.86
N ALA A 121 -10.88 -17.02 -16.90
CA ALA A 121 -11.83 -17.54 -15.91
C ALA A 121 -12.06 -16.51 -14.77
N PRO A 122 -12.98 -16.77 -13.85
CA PRO A 122 -13.18 -15.87 -12.70
C PRO A 122 -11.87 -15.46 -12.04
N ILE A 123 -11.77 -14.19 -11.74
CA ILE A 123 -10.53 -13.56 -11.26
C ILE A 123 -10.35 -13.90 -9.79
N GLN A 124 -9.23 -14.51 -9.45
CA GLN A 124 -8.84 -14.83 -8.07
C GLN A 124 -8.05 -13.71 -7.42
N SER A 125 -7.14 -13.07 -8.18
CA SER A 125 -6.32 -11.96 -7.70
C SER A 125 -5.93 -11.07 -8.86
N MET A 126 -5.79 -9.79 -8.60
CA MET A 126 -5.38 -8.81 -9.59
C MET A 126 -4.49 -7.73 -8.99
N ASP A 127 -3.69 -7.10 -9.84
CA ASP A 127 -3.00 -5.85 -9.55
C ASP A 127 -2.91 -4.98 -10.81
N VAL A 128 -2.83 -3.66 -10.62
CA VAL A 128 -2.75 -2.71 -11.73
C VAL A 128 -1.64 -1.70 -11.45
N ILE A 129 -0.69 -1.60 -12.39
CA ILE A 129 0.42 -0.65 -12.34
C ILE A 129 0.45 0.15 -13.64
N GLY A 130 0.12 1.43 -13.54
CA GLY A 130 -0.01 2.29 -14.72
C GLY A 130 -1.03 1.74 -15.72
N ASN A 131 -0.58 1.43 -16.94
CA ASN A 131 -1.45 0.89 -18.00
C ASN A 131 -1.39 -0.64 -18.13
N LYS A 132 -0.92 -1.33 -17.11
CA LYS A 132 -0.83 -2.79 -17.09
C LYS A 132 -1.65 -3.37 -15.97
N CYS A 133 -2.52 -4.32 -16.34
CA CYS A 133 -3.30 -5.11 -15.41
C CYS A 133 -2.78 -6.54 -15.40
N PHE A 134 -2.55 -7.07 -14.21
CA PHE A 134 -2.10 -8.44 -13.97
C PHE A 134 -3.24 -9.20 -13.31
N VAL A 135 -3.53 -10.38 -13.83
CA VAL A 135 -4.64 -11.22 -13.38
C VAL A 135 -4.16 -12.63 -13.13
N LEU A 136 -4.53 -13.18 -11.98
CA LEU A 136 -4.49 -14.60 -11.67
C LEU A 136 -5.93 -15.10 -11.64
N ASP A 137 -6.27 -16.07 -12.50
CA ASP A 137 -7.60 -16.66 -12.52
C ASP A 137 -7.73 -17.90 -11.61
N VAL A 138 -8.95 -18.38 -11.42
CA VAL A 138 -9.22 -19.57 -10.60
C VAL A 138 -8.59 -20.86 -11.13
N PHE A 139 -8.25 -20.91 -12.44
CA PHE A 139 -7.49 -22.00 -13.04
C PHE A 139 -5.98 -21.83 -12.88
N LYS A 140 -5.56 -20.86 -12.06
CA LYS A 140 -4.16 -20.58 -11.75
C LYS A 140 -3.33 -20.10 -12.95
N ARG A 141 -3.98 -19.51 -13.94
CA ARG A 141 -3.34 -18.92 -15.12
C ARG A 141 -3.06 -17.45 -14.84
N ILE A 142 -1.89 -17.00 -15.27
CA ILE A 142 -1.44 -15.63 -15.07
C ILE A 142 -1.51 -14.91 -16.40
N PHE A 143 -2.13 -13.74 -16.40
CA PHE A 143 -2.27 -12.88 -17.56
C PHE A 143 -1.68 -11.50 -17.26
N LEU A 144 -1.07 -10.91 -18.30
CA LEU A 144 -0.76 -9.48 -18.36
C LEU A 144 -1.63 -8.86 -19.45
N ILE A 145 -2.33 -7.80 -19.12
CA ILE A 145 -3.19 -7.03 -20.00
C ILE A 145 -2.59 -5.63 -20.12
N ASP A 146 -2.08 -5.29 -21.30
CA ASP A 146 -1.64 -3.93 -21.63
C ASP A 146 -2.87 -3.15 -22.11
N ILE A 147 -3.35 -2.23 -21.27
CA ILE A 147 -4.60 -1.50 -21.49
C ILE A 147 -4.51 -0.61 -22.73
N GLU A 148 -3.38 0.07 -22.94
CA GLU A 148 -3.18 0.95 -24.11
C GLU A 148 -3.07 0.18 -25.41
N LYS A 149 -2.28 -0.88 -25.42
CA LYS A 149 -2.07 -1.70 -26.60
C LYS A 149 -3.21 -2.69 -26.86
N ARG A 150 -4.12 -2.85 -25.88
CA ARG A 150 -5.17 -3.87 -25.88
C ARG A 150 -4.63 -5.28 -26.17
N LEU A 151 -3.47 -5.58 -25.57
CA LEU A 151 -2.75 -6.84 -25.73
C LEU A 151 -2.89 -7.66 -24.47
N VAL A 152 -3.21 -8.93 -24.63
CA VAL A 152 -3.28 -9.91 -23.54
C VAL A 152 -2.18 -10.93 -23.73
N LEU A 153 -1.28 -11.04 -22.76
CA LEU A 153 -0.25 -12.07 -22.68
C LEU A 153 -0.66 -13.07 -21.59
N LYS A 154 -0.42 -14.34 -21.84
CA LYS A 154 -0.60 -15.42 -20.87
C LYS A 154 0.75 -16.03 -20.54
N SER A 155 0.99 -16.33 -19.26
CA SER A 155 2.19 -17.05 -18.83
C SER A 155 2.19 -18.50 -19.32
N ASP A 156 3.36 -18.96 -19.73
CA ASP A 156 3.62 -20.37 -20.06
C ASP A 156 4.08 -21.18 -18.83
N ILE A 157 4.08 -20.58 -17.63
CA ILE A 157 4.45 -21.29 -16.41
C ILE A 157 3.44 -22.39 -16.15
N THR A 158 3.96 -23.62 -16.07
CA THR A 158 3.15 -24.80 -15.81
C THR A 158 2.89 -25.01 -14.31
N LEU A 159 1.75 -25.62 -14.02
CA LEU A 159 1.47 -26.11 -12.67
C LEU A 159 2.14 -27.47 -12.50
N GLY A 160 2.82 -27.64 -11.36
CA GLY A 160 3.51 -28.89 -11.05
C GLY A 160 4.45 -28.77 -9.86
N ASN A 161 5.16 -29.84 -9.56
CA ASN A 161 5.99 -29.94 -8.37
C ASN A 161 7.49 -29.70 -8.64
N ALA A 162 7.89 -29.48 -9.90
CA ALA A 162 9.27 -29.12 -10.20
C ALA A 162 9.63 -27.75 -9.62
N ARG A 163 10.93 -27.50 -9.47
CA ARG A 163 11.43 -26.28 -8.80
C ARG A 163 10.93 -24.99 -9.43
N ASN A 164 10.82 -24.97 -10.75
CA ASN A 164 10.40 -23.82 -11.55
C ASN A 164 8.91 -23.83 -11.94
N GLU A 165 8.13 -24.78 -11.42
CA GLU A 165 6.69 -24.87 -11.61
C GLU A 165 5.99 -24.32 -10.36
N MET A 166 4.76 -23.81 -10.52
CA MET A 166 3.90 -23.42 -9.41
C MET A 166 3.00 -24.59 -9.01
N LEU A 167 2.79 -24.77 -7.73
CA LEU A 167 1.92 -25.83 -7.23
C LEU A 167 0.51 -25.30 -6.89
N SER A 168 0.46 -24.18 -6.21
CA SER A 168 -0.80 -23.54 -5.79
C SER A 168 -0.66 -22.02 -5.71
N PRO A 169 -0.61 -21.31 -6.83
CA PRO A 169 -0.61 -19.86 -6.83
C PRO A 169 -1.92 -19.33 -6.24
N ILE A 170 -1.82 -18.43 -5.25
CA ILE A 170 -2.96 -17.91 -4.48
C ILE A 170 -3.25 -16.47 -4.85
N CYS A 171 -2.25 -15.62 -4.89
CA CYS A 171 -2.38 -14.19 -5.15
C CYS A 171 -1.17 -13.65 -5.90
N LEU A 172 -1.34 -12.46 -6.49
CA LEU A 172 -0.28 -11.76 -7.18
C LEU A 172 -0.29 -10.27 -6.82
N THR A 173 0.86 -9.64 -7.04
CA THR A 173 1.06 -8.19 -7.04
C THR A 173 2.14 -7.83 -8.05
N ALA A 174 2.29 -6.55 -8.37
CA ALA A 174 3.31 -6.09 -9.30
C ALA A 174 3.98 -4.80 -8.83
N ASP A 175 5.14 -4.49 -9.37
CA ASP A 175 5.77 -3.18 -9.37
C ASP A 175 6.06 -2.75 -10.83
N GLU A 176 6.87 -1.75 -11.05
CA GLU A 176 7.18 -1.23 -12.39
C GLU A 176 8.03 -2.20 -13.24
N GLU A 177 8.65 -3.21 -12.64
CA GLU A 177 9.61 -4.10 -13.30
C GLU A 177 9.16 -5.57 -13.33
N HIS A 178 8.44 -6.02 -12.29
CA HIS A 178 8.14 -7.43 -12.07
C HIS A 178 6.70 -7.69 -11.64
N VAL A 179 6.28 -8.92 -11.89
CA VAL A 179 5.07 -9.52 -11.33
C VAL A 179 5.48 -10.55 -10.28
N TYR A 180 4.88 -10.48 -9.14
CA TYR A 180 5.14 -11.36 -7.99
C TYR A 180 3.93 -12.24 -7.78
N VAL A 181 4.11 -13.56 -7.81
CA VAL A 181 3.05 -14.54 -7.63
C VAL A 181 3.38 -15.41 -6.43
N TYR A 182 2.52 -15.41 -5.44
CA TYR A 182 2.73 -16.23 -4.25
C TYR A 182 2.11 -17.61 -4.42
N ASP A 183 2.92 -18.64 -4.19
CA ASP A 183 2.51 -20.04 -4.14
C ASP A 183 2.38 -20.50 -2.67
N GLY A 184 1.14 -20.71 -2.24
CA GLY A 184 0.86 -21.02 -0.84
C GLY A 184 1.29 -22.42 -0.41
N MET A 185 1.40 -23.39 -1.34
CA MET A 185 1.87 -24.74 -1.02
C MET A 185 3.40 -24.83 -0.95
N LYS A 186 4.09 -23.97 -1.70
CA LYS A 186 5.55 -23.89 -1.70
C LYS A 186 6.08 -22.82 -0.75
N GLU A 187 5.21 -22.00 -0.20
CA GLU A 187 5.54 -20.85 0.66
C GLU A 187 6.64 -19.97 0.05
N CYS A 188 6.47 -19.64 -1.23
CA CYS A 188 7.45 -18.85 -1.97
C CYS A 188 6.77 -17.89 -2.96
N ILE A 189 7.49 -16.84 -3.31
CA ILE A 189 7.09 -15.86 -4.32
C ILE A 189 7.87 -16.14 -5.60
N PHE A 190 7.16 -16.36 -6.70
CA PHE A 190 7.72 -16.41 -8.03
C PHE A 190 7.78 -15.00 -8.58
N VAL A 191 8.97 -14.52 -8.91
CA VAL A 191 9.21 -13.21 -9.52
C VAL A 191 9.29 -13.38 -11.02
N LEU A 192 8.38 -12.75 -11.75
CA LEU A 192 8.28 -12.82 -13.21
C LEU A 192 8.61 -11.47 -13.84
N SER A 193 9.24 -11.48 -15.02
CA SER A 193 9.32 -10.29 -15.86
C SER A 193 7.94 -9.92 -16.42
N TYR A 194 7.83 -8.77 -17.07
CA TYR A 194 6.60 -8.39 -17.80
C TYR A 194 6.31 -9.23 -19.05
N ASP A 195 7.29 -10.04 -19.52
CA ASP A 195 7.04 -11.09 -20.50
C ASP A 195 6.50 -12.38 -19.84
N LEU A 196 6.16 -12.32 -18.56
CA LEU A 196 5.68 -13.42 -17.72
C LEU A 196 6.64 -14.62 -17.67
N LYS A 197 7.95 -14.35 -17.76
CA LYS A 197 9.01 -15.35 -17.63
C LYS A 197 9.59 -15.33 -16.22
N LEU A 198 9.88 -16.52 -15.69
CA LEU A 198 10.47 -16.66 -14.36
C LEU A 198 11.87 -16.03 -14.29
N CYS A 199 12.06 -15.08 -13.38
CA CYS A 199 13.33 -14.44 -13.08
C CYS A 199 13.96 -15.01 -11.82
N GLN A 200 13.16 -15.17 -10.74
CA GLN A 200 13.64 -15.56 -9.42
C GLN A 200 12.54 -16.26 -8.63
N ILE A 201 12.93 -17.05 -7.63
CA ILE A 201 12.05 -17.60 -6.61
C ILE A 201 12.55 -17.13 -5.24
N VAL A 202 11.67 -16.50 -4.48
CA VAL A 202 11.93 -15.99 -3.13
C VAL A 202 11.20 -16.85 -2.13
N ASN A 203 11.92 -17.58 -1.27
CA ASN A 203 11.31 -18.37 -0.21
C ASN A 203 10.87 -17.47 0.93
N THR A 204 9.65 -17.65 1.41
CA THR A 204 9.07 -16.84 2.51
C THR A 204 8.99 -17.64 3.81
N GLY A 205 8.84 -18.97 3.72
CA GLY A 205 8.71 -19.84 4.89
C GLY A 205 7.51 -19.51 5.79
N CYS A 206 6.52 -18.80 5.23
CA CYS A 206 5.30 -18.43 5.94
C CYS A 206 4.12 -18.34 4.97
N PHE A 207 2.94 -18.67 5.47
CA PHE A 207 1.70 -18.61 4.70
C PHE A 207 1.01 -17.25 4.84
N PHE A 208 0.52 -16.72 3.72
CA PHE A 208 -0.36 -15.54 3.68
C PHE A 208 -1.39 -15.67 2.55
N SER A 209 -2.54 -15.04 2.72
CA SER A 209 -3.66 -15.12 1.78
C SER A 209 -3.60 -14.06 0.70
N THR A 210 -3.00 -12.91 1.01
CA THR A 210 -2.82 -11.79 0.10
C THR A 210 -1.57 -11.00 0.45
N PHE A 211 -1.04 -10.29 -0.52
CA PHE A 211 0.13 -9.43 -0.33
C PHE A 211 0.17 -8.30 -1.37
N ARG A 212 0.93 -7.26 -1.05
CA ARG A 212 1.25 -6.17 -1.96
C ARG A 212 2.75 -5.89 -1.94
N LYS A 213 3.33 -5.71 -3.13
CA LYS A 213 4.69 -5.18 -3.25
C LYS A 213 4.68 -3.72 -2.85
N ILE A 214 5.59 -3.36 -1.97
CA ILE A 214 5.84 -2.00 -1.51
C ILE A 214 7.33 -1.73 -1.49
N ASP A 215 7.75 -0.51 -1.23
CA ASP A 215 9.17 -0.18 -1.12
C ASP A 215 9.89 -1.12 -0.13
N ASN A 216 10.96 -1.76 -0.59
CA ASN A 216 11.85 -2.63 0.17
C ASN A 216 11.21 -3.93 0.72
N GLY A 217 10.09 -4.40 0.13
CA GLY A 217 9.51 -5.65 0.57
C GLY A 217 8.05 -5.87 0.22
N PHE A 218 7.39 -6.66 1.04
CA PHE A 218 6.00 -7.08 0.84
C PHE A 218 5.18 -6.87 2.11
N ALA A 219 4.07 -6.17 1.97
CA ALA A 219 3.00 -6.13 2.98
C ALA A 219 2.09 -7.34 2.75
N CYS A 220 1.94 -8.21 3.76
CA CYS A 220 1.20 -9.46 3.64
C CYS A 220 0.13 -9.55 4.73
N LEU A 221 -0.99 -10.18 4.41
CA LEU A 221 -2.01 -10.59 5.37
C LEU A 221 -2.03 -12.11 5.44
N SER A 222 -1.61 -12.65 6.59
CA SER A 222 -1.69 -14.06 6.90
C SER A 222 -3.07 -14.40 7.45
N MET A 223 -3.62 -15.51 7.02
CA MET A 223 -4.83 -16.10 7.57
C MET A 223 -4.53 -17.51 8.06
N GLY A 224 -4.76 -17.73 9.32
CA GLY A 224 -4.65 -19.02 10.00
C GLY A 224 -5.71 -19.09 11.09
N SER A 225 -5.37 -19.51 12.30
CA SER A 225 -6.23 -19.34 13.49
C SER A 225 -6.48 -17.87 13.84
N GLU A 226 -5.66 -16.97 13.32
CA GLU A 226 -5.65 -15.52 13.53
C GLU A 226 -5.36 -14.82 12.21
N GLN A 227 -5.71 -13.54 12.13
CA GLN A 227 -5.32 -12.70 11.02
C GLN A 227 -4.13 -11.81 11.43
N ASN A 228 -3.01 -12.00 10.76
CA ASN A 228 -1.77 -11.29 11.08
C ASN A 228 -1.28 -10.48 9.87
N PHE A 229 -0.89 -9.25 10.12
CA PHE A 229 -0.06 -8.51 9.19
C PHE A 229 1.40 -8.96 9.32
N LEU A 230 2.04 -9.22 8.19
CA LEU A 230 3.46 -9.51 8.09
C LEU A 230 4.11 -8.50 7.15
N PHE A 231 5.29 -8.03 7.50
CA PHE A 231 6.15 -7.34 6.54
C PHE A 231 7.38 -8.20 6.25
N LEU A 232 7.53 -8.56 4.99
CA LEU A 232 8.68 -9.32 4.49
C LEU A 232 9.61 -8.37 3.72
N ARG A 233 10.91 -8.54 3.86
CA ARG A 233 11.88 -7.88 2.97
C ARG A 233 11.82 -8.50 1.57
N ASP A 234 12.50 -7.89 0.60
CA ASP A 234 12.60 -8.39 -0.78
C ASP A 234 13.21 -9.80 -0.89
N ASP A 235 14.00 -10.22 0.11
CA ASP A 235 14.55 -11.57 0.21
C ASP A 235 13.59 -12.59 0.85
N GLY A 236 12.36 -12.20 1.16
CA GLY A 236 11.31 -13.05 1.74
C GLY A 236 11.40 -13.21 3.26
N VAL A 237 12.39 -12.60 3.91
CA VAL A 237 12.56 -12.73 5.37
C VAL A 237 11.54 -11.87 6.10
N PRO A 238 10.70 -12.44 7.00
CA PRO A 238 9.78 -11.68 7.82
C PRO A 238 10.56 -10.86 8.86
N VAL A 239 10.27 -9.55 8.94
CA VAL A 239 10.93 -8.61 9.86
C VAL A 239 9.97 -7.90 10.79
N TYR A 240 8.67 -8.01 10.54
CA TYR A 240 7.62 -7.47 11.39
C TYR A 240 6.38 -8.33 11.33
N SER A 241 5.68 -8.49 12.45
CA SER A 241 4.39 -9.14 12.55
C SER A 241 3.53 -8.43 13.59
N LYS A 242 2.23 -8.31 13.30
CA LYS A 242 1.23 -7.80 14.24
C LYS A 242 -0.10 -8.52 14.01
N GLN A 243 -0.67 -9.05 15.08
CA GLN A 243 -2.02 -9.59 15.06
C GLN A 243 -3.02 -8.44 14.84
N LEU A 244 -3.91 -8.60 13.86
CA LEU A 244 -4.96 -7.64 13.54
C LEU A 244 -6.32 -8.08 14.08
N SER A 245 -6.57 -9.38 14.09
CA SER A 245 -7.81 -9.98 14.57
C SER A 245 -7.55 -11.40 15.05
N ASP A 246 -8.21 -11.79 16.12
CA ASP A 246 -8.30 -13.16 16.63
C ASP A 246 -9.48 -13.93 16.02
N LYS A 247 -10.25 -13.29 15.15
CA LYS A 247 -11.39 -13.88 14.45
C LYS A 247 -10.93 -14.48 13.13
N TYR A 248 -11.34 -15.72 12.89
CA TYR A 248 -11.09 -16.42 11.64
C TYR A 248 -12.39 -16.55 10.85
N PRO A 249 -12.54 -15.83 9.74
CA PRO A 249 -13.66 -16.06 8.83
C PRO A 249 -13.34 -17.24 7.91
N ASP A 250 -14.27 -18.16 7.75
CA ASP A 250 -14.14 -19.25 6.78
C ASP A 250 -14.16 -18.78 5.32
N GLU A 251 -14.62 -17.56 5.08
CA GLU A 251 -14.76 -16.95 3.76
C GLU A 251 -14.01 -15.61 3.70
N MET A 252 -13.32 -15.37 2.60
CA MET A 252 -12.71 -14.07 2.33
C MET A 252 -13.79 -13.07 1.94
N GLN A 253 -13.69 -11.84 2.41
CA GLN A 253 -14.48 -10.72 1.90
C GLN A 253 -14.07 -10.39 0.47
N ASP A 254 -15.02 -9.86 -0.30
CA ASP A 254 -14.70 -9.18 -1.54
C ASP A 254 -13.81 -7.96 -1.28
N GLY A 255 -13.00 -7.61 -2.27
CA GLY A 255 -12.06 -6.51 -2.15
C GLY A 255 -10.67 -6.91 -1.63
N ASN A 256 -9.68 -6.09 -1.93
CA ASN A 256 -8.32 -6.31 -1.47
C ASN A 256 -8.14 -5.70 -0.07
N PRO A 257 -7.77 -6.48 0.94
CA PRO A 257 -7.57 -5.96 2.30
C PRO A 257 -6.34 -5.06 2.44
N ILE A 258 -5.46 -5.02 1.43
CA ILE A 258 -4.27 -4.15 1.43
C ILE A 258 -4.39 -3.13 0.30
N GLN A 259 -4.57 -1.87 0.65
CA GLN A 259 -4.69 -0.75 -0.29
C GLN A 259 -3.45 0.14 -0.21
N ILE A 260 -3.08 0.77 -1.33
CA ILE A 260 -2.08 1.84 -1.32
C ILE A 260 -2.82 3.17 -1.36
N GLY A 261 -2.78 3.90 -0.26
CA GLY A 261 -3.45 5.20 -0.16
C GLY A 261 -2.86 6.26 -1.07
N MET A 262 -3.56 7.38 -1.21
CA MET A 262 -3.11 8.51 -2.03
C MET A 262 -1.80 9.14 -1.52
N ASP A 263 -1.49 8.96 -0.24
CA ASP A 263 -0.23 9.35 0.39
C ASP A 263 0.94 8.37 0.10
N GLY A 264 0.69 7.30 -0.66
CA GLY A 264 1.66 6.29 -1.05
C GLY A 264 1.94 5.23 0.02
N TYR A 265 1.28 5.29 1.17
CA TYR A 265 1.47 4.28 2.22
C TYR A 265 0.52 3.09 2.04
N PRO A 266 0.96 1.88 2.40
CA PRO A 266 0.06 0.73 2.48
C PRO A 266 -0.82 0.82 3.72
N TYR A 267 -2.09 0.56 3.49
CA TYR A 267 -3.12 0.42 4.50
C TYR A 267 -3.64 -1.00 4.48
N VAL A 268 -3.89 -1.57 5.65
CA VAL A 268 -4.37 -2.94 5.78
C VAL A 268 -5.54 -3.02 6.77
N LYS A 269 -6.51 -3.82 6.40
CA LYS A 269 -7.66 -4.16 7.22
C LYS A 269 -7.77 -5.68 7.31
N ALA A 270 -7.96 -6.24 8.50
CA ALA A 270 -8.33 -7.63 8.61
C ALA A 270 -9.72 -7.86 8.01
N TYR A 271 -9.98 -9.06 7.50
CA TYR A 271 -11.32 -9.41 7.02
C TYR A 271 -12.32 -9.28 8.17
N TYR A 272 -13.48 -8.70 7.87
CA TYR A 272 -14.57 -8.43 8.84
C TYR A 272 -14.18 -7.56 10.03
N SER A 273 -13.07 -6.83 9.93
CA SER A 273 -12.67 -5.81 10.89
C SER A 273 -13.11 -4.42 10.40
N ASP A 274 -13.38 -3.54 11.33
CA ASP A 274 -13.71 -2.13 11.05
C ASP A 274 -12.52 -1.19 11.32
N THR A 275 -11.36 -1.76 11.67
CA THR A 275 -10.13 -0.99 11.89
C THR A 275 -9.19 -1.14 10.71
N VAL A 276 -8.79 0.00 10.17
CA VAL A 276 -7.77 0.12 9.11
C VAL A 276 -6.47 0.59 9.74
N PHE A 277 -5.40 -0.12 9.48
CA PHE A 277 -4.06 0.18 9.94
C PHE A 277 -3.22 0.75 8.80
N LYS A 278 -2.32 1.67 9.10
CA LYS A 278 -1.33 2.22 8.18
C LYS A 278 0.05 1.65 8.50
N TRP A 279 0.75 1.17 7.50
CA TRP A 279 2.16 0.80 7.62
C TRP A 279 3.04 2.01 7.36
N ASN A 280 3.76 2.50 8.38
CA ASN A 280 4.60 3.69 8.29
C ASN A 280 6.07 3.40 7.90
N GLY A 281 6.36 2.15 7.52
CA GLY A 281 7.71 1.67 7.19
C GLY A 281 8.47 1.07 8.38
N GLN A 282 7.92 1.11 9.58
CA GLN A 282 8.52 0.56 10.81
C GLN A 282 7.53 -0.27 11.61
N GLU A 283 6.32 0.22 11.75
CA GLU A 283 5.26 -0.41 12.52
C GLU A 283 3.89 -0.13 11.89
N LEU A 284 2.93 -0.93 12.27
CA LEU A 284 1.55 -0.78 11.88
C LEU A 284 0.80 0.04 12.95
N VAL A 285 0.30 1.21 12.54
CA VAL A 285 -0.46 2.12 13.40
C VAL A 285 -1.93 2.14 13.03
N GLU A 286 -2.82 2.24 14.00
CA GLU A 286 -4.25 2.42 13.75
C GLU A 286 -4.47 3.77 13.08
N SER A 287 -5.16 3.78 11.95
CA SER A 287 -5.39 4.98 11.14
C SER A 287 -6.86 5.38 11.11
N VAL A 288 -7.74 4.43 10.76
CA VAL A 288 -9.18 4.67 10.65
C VAL A 288 -9.94 3.57 11.37
N GLN A 289 -10.96 3.93 12.13
CA GLN A 289 -11.93 3.02 12.70
C GLN A 289 -13.34 3.41 12.26
N PHE A 290 -14.06 2.50 11.62
CA PHE A 290 -15.47 2.67 11.30
C PHE A 290 -16.32 2.24 12.49
N ASP A 291 -17.24 3.11 12.91
CA ASP A 291 -18.13 2.88 14.04
C ASP A 291 -19.59 2.88 13.56
N TYR A 292 -20.16 1.69 13.47
CA TYR A 292 -21.54 1.48 13.04
C TYR A 292 -22.55 1.60 14.18
N GLY A 293 -22.12 1.93 15.40
CA GLY A 293 -22.99 2.08 16.56
C GLY A 293 -23.59 0.78 17.11
N MET A 294 -23.16 -0.35 16.60
CA MET A 294 -23.72 -1.67 16.94
C MET A 294 -22.89 -2.47 17.95
N GLY A 295 -21.78 -1.92 18.40
CA GLY A 295 -20.79 -2.63 19.20
C GLY A 295 -20.07 -3.73 18.39
N GLU A 296 -19.01 -4.28 18.98
CA GLU A 296 -18.35 -5.42 18.36
C GLU A 296 -19.30 -6.63 18.34
N PRO A 297 -19.31 -7.42 17.25
CA PRO A 297 -20.08 -8.66 17.22
C PRO A 297 -19.63 -9.56 18.36
N GLY A 298 -20.51 -9.73 19.35
CA GLY A 298 -20.26 -10.67 20.45
C GLY A 298 -20.52 -12.09 19.96
N GLY A 299 -19.48 -12.93 19.82
CA GLY A 299 -19.63 -14.35 19.52
C GLY A 299 -18.58 -14.91 18.59
N ASP A 300 -18.44 -16.23 18.56
CA ASP A 300 -17.62 -17.00 17.61
C ASP A 300 -18.29 -16.99 16.23
N TYR A 301 -18.00 -15.97 15.43
CA TYR A 301 -18.41 -15.96 14.03
C TYR A 301 -17.38 -16.76 13.22
N GLN A 302 -17.67 -18.01 12.96
CA GLN A 302 -16.81 -18.89 12.17
C GLN A 302 -16.99 -18.70 10.66
N LYS A 303 -18.07 -18.03 10.21
CA LYS A 303 -18.39 -17.87 8.78
C LYS A 303 -18.76 -16.45 8.44
N GLY A 304 -18.18 -15.91 7.37
CA GLY A 304 -18.52 -14.58 6.83
C GLY A 304 -20.01 -14.46 6.49
N SER A 305 -20.61 -15.53 5.95
CA SER A 305 -22.06 -15.61 5.68
C SER A 305 -22.91 -15.49 6.95
N GLN A 306 -22.41 -15.89 8.13
CA GLN A 306 -23.11 -15.75 9.41
C GLN A 306 -23.07 -14.30 9.91
N LEU A 307 -21.99 -13.57 9.67
CA LEU A 307 -21.91 -12.13 9.93
C LEU A 307 -22.95 -11.36 9.12
N ALA A 308 -23.03 -11.63 7.83
CA ALA A 308 -24.02 -11.02 6.94
C ALA A 308 -25.48 -11.28 7.40
N HIS A 309 -25.76 -12.43 8.01
CA HIS A 309 -27.09 -12.79 8.50
C HIS A 309 -27.34 -12.41 9.97
N SER A 310 -26.30 -11.99 10.70
CA SER A 310 -26.40 -11.63 12.12
C SER A 310 -26.99 -10.25 12.36
N GLY A 311 -27.26 -9.50 11.31
CA GLY A 311 -27.76 -8.13 11.42
C GLY A 311 -26.68 -7.09 11.75
N ILE A 312 -25.41 -7.41 11.50
CA ILE A 312 -24.27 -6.52 11.78
C ILE A 312 -23.71 -5.98 10.47
N ALA A 313 -23.55 -4.65 10.40
CA ALA A 313 -22.83 -4.01 9.32
C ALA A 313 -21.33 -4.21 9.48
N TYR A 314 -20.62 -4.37 8.38
CA TYR A 314 -19.17 -4.43 8.35
C TYR A 314 -18.63 -3.71 7.11
N THR A 315 -17.43 -3.17 7.24
CA THR A 315 -16.73 -2.53 6.13
C THR A 315 -16.27 -3.57 5.11
N GLU A 316 -16.76 -3.49 3.88
CA GLU A 316 -16.39 -4.37 2.77
C GLU A 316 -15.12 -3.87 2.08
N SER A 317 -15.12 -2.62 1.61
CA SER A 317 -13.97 -1.97 0.99
C SER A 317 -13.74 -0.57 1.54
N TYR A 318 -12.53 -0.04 1.34
CA TYR A 318 -12.17 1.30 1.78
C TYR A 318 -11.12 1.90 0.85
N PHE A 319 -11.20 3.21 0.66
CA PHE A 319 -10.34 4.01 -0.20
C PHE A 319 -9.92 5.27 0.53
N LEU A 320 -8.62 5.54 0.52
CA LEU A 320 -8.01 6.61 1.32
C LEU A 320 -7.41 7.65 0.38
N THR A 321 -8.00 8.84 0.40
CA THR A 321 -7.45 10.00 -0.30
C THR A 321 -6.88 11.02 0.70
N ASN A 322 -6.29 12.09 0.21
CA ASN A 322 -5.76 13.13 1.08
C ASN A 322 -6.86 13.84 1.88
N THR A 323 -8.03 14.03 1.26
CA THR A 323 -9.13 14.82 1.80
C THR A 323 -10.30 13.99 2.31
N HIS A 324 -10.50 12.78 1.81
CA HIS A 324 -11.67 11.96 2.12
C HIS A 324 -11.29 10.51 2.41
N VAL A 325 -12.21 9.82 3.10
CA VAL A 325 -12.25 8.36 3.20
C VAL A 325 -13.57 7.91 2.59
N LEU A 326 -13.51 7.10 1.53
CA LEU A 326 -14.67 6.45 0.95
C LEU A 326 -14.65 4.97 1.37
N SER A 327 -15.75 4.47 1.91
CA SER A 327 -15.88 3.05 2.24
C SER A 327 -17.21 2.50 1.76
N SER A 328 -17.24 1.22 1.38
CA SER A 328 -18.46 0.47 1.23
C SER A 328 -18.69 -0.40 2.46
N PHE A 329 -19.94 -0.60 2.82
CA PHE A 329 -20.33 -1.48 3.90
C PHE A 329 -21.61 -2.24 3.55
N VAL A 330 -21.72 -3.43 4.11
CA VAL A 330 -22.91 -4.28 3.96
C VAL A 330 -23.84 -3.99 5.12
N GLU A 331 -25.10 -3.74 4.81
CA GLU A 331 -26.12 -3.55 5.83
C GLU A 331 -26.50 -4.84 6.54
N THR A 332 -27.30 -4.68 7.58
CA THR A 332 -27.80 -5.77 8.44
C THR A 332 -28.61 -6.85 7.69
N ASP A 333 -29.05 -6.56 6.47
CA ASP A 333 -29.71 -7.56 5.59
C ASP A 333 -28.72 -8.49 4.88
N GLY A 334 -27.40 -8.22 5.02
CA GLY A 334 -26.31 -8.99 4.41
C GLY A 334 -26.25 -8.91 2.87
N ARG A 335 -27.01 -8.01 2.24
CA ARG A 335 -27.12 -7.92 0.78
C ARG A 335 -26.98 -6.51 0.23
N THR A 336 -27.47 -5.52 0.98
CA THR A 336 -27.49 -4.14 0.51
C THR A 336 -26.14 -3.49 0.80
N ILE A 337 -25.44 -3.11 -0.27
CA ILE A 337 -24.17 -2.37 -0.18
C ILE A 337 -24.49 -0.89 -0.11
N HIS A 338 -24.03 -0.26 0.93
CA HIS A 338 -24.07 1.19 1.12
C HIS A 338 -22.65 1.75 1.14
N TYR A 339 -22.55 3.06 1.02
CA TYR A 339 -21.29 3.78 1.03
C TYR A 339 -21.27 4.78 2.16
N ASN A 340 -20.11 5.09 2.63
CA ASN A 340 -19.86 6.18 3.55
C ASN A 340 -18.72 7.04 3.00
N LEU A 341 -19.00 8.35 2.87
CA LEU A 341 -18.02 9.36 2.53
C LEU A 341 -17.72 10.19 3.76
N TYR A 342 -16.48 10.19 4.19
CA TYR A 342 -16.01 11.01 5.30
C TYR A 342 -15.05 12.10 4.80
N ASP A 343 -15.38 13.34 5.10
CA ASP A 343 -14.55 14.52 4.85
C ASP A 343 -13.59 14.71 6.03
N LYS A 344 -12.29 14.59 5.78
CA LYS A 344 -11.25 14.68 6.80
C LYS A 344 -11.06 16.11 7.34
N GLU A 345 -11.33 17.12 6.50
CA GLU A 345 -11.16 18.52 6.86
C GLU A 345 -12.27 18.99 7.81
N ASN A 346 -13.50 18.63 7.49
CA ASN A 346 -14.68 19.06 8.23
C ASN A 346 -15.10 18.08 9.33
N GLY A 347 -14.56 16.85 9.32
CA GLY A 347 -14.94 15.79 10.25
C GLY A 347 -16.38 15.28 10.05
N VAL A 348 -16.92 15.43 8.85
CA VAL A 348 -18.33 15.09 8.54
C VAL A 348 -18.41 13.78 7.78
N SER A 349 -19.33 12.93 8.21
CA SER A 349 -19.63 11.64 7.57
C SER A 349 -21.02 11.68 6.93
N CYS A 350 -21.12 11.19 5.69
CA CYS A 350 -22.36 11.05 4.94
C CYS A 350 -22.45 9.62 4.40
N SER A 351 -23.51 8.91 4.76
CA SER A 351 -23.70 7.51 4.36
C SER A 351 -24.98 7.34 3.55
N GLY A 352 -25.01 6.37 2.65
CA GLY A 352 -26.19 6.04 1.86
C GLY A 352 -25.86 5.33 0.56
N LYS A 353 -26.77 5.43 -0.40
CA LYS A 353 -26.61 4.88 -1.74
C LYS A 353 -25.76 5.81 -2.60
N MET A 354 -24.85 5.24 -3.35
CA MET A 354 -24.05 5.98 -4.32
C MET A 354 -24.69 5.88 -5.69
N ALA A 355 -24.82 7.02 -6.38
CA ALA A 355 -25.26 7.02 -7.76
C ALA A 355 -24.16 6.50 -8.68
N PRO A 356 -24.51 5.98 -9.86
CA PRO A 356 -23.53 5.71 -10.90
C PRO A 356 -22.75 6.98 -11.27
N ILE A 357 -21.46 6.85 -11.45
CA ILE A 357 -20.57 7.89 -11.97
C ILE A 357 -20.43 7.59 -13.48
N ASP A 358 -20.77 8.53 -14.35
CA ASP A 358 -20.77 8.31 -15.81
C ASP A 358 -21.48 7.02 -16.24
N ASN A 359 -22.62 6.70 -15.59
CA ASN A 359 -23.40 5.47 -15.75
C ASN A 359 -22.71 4.18 -15.27
N VAL A 360 -21.59 4.25 -14.56
CA VAL A 360 -20.88 3.11 -13.99
C VAL A 360 -21.05 3.11 -12.48
N TYR A 361 -21.51 1.99 -11.91
CA TYR A 361 -21.57 1.82 -10.46
C TYR A 361 -20.17 1.68 -9.88
N PHE A 362 -19.90 2.42 -8.80
CA PHE A 362 -18.63 2.33 -8.09
C PHE A 362 -18.55 1.01 -7.32
N ARG A 363 -17.65 0.12 -7.74
CA ARG A 363 -17.39 -1.18 -7.09
C ARG A 363 -15.92 -1.54 -7.22
N ALA A 364 -15.04 -0.57 -6.99
CA ALA A 364 -13.61 -0.82 -6.99
C ALA A 364 -13.25 -1.77 -5.84
N THR A 365 -12.27 -2.63 -6.10
CA THR A 365 -11.76 -3.59 -5.11
C THR A 365 -10.29 -3.35 -4.76
N LEU A 366 -9.59 -2.54 -5.56
CA LEU A 366 -8.17 -2.26 -5.42
C LEU A 366 -7.94 -0.75 -5.49
N GLN A 367 -7.08 -0.22 -4.61
CA GLN A 367 -6.56 1.15 -4.70
C GLN A 367 -5.05 1.16 -4.88
N HIS A 368 -4.58 2.03 -5.77
CA HIS A 368 -3.18 2.38 -5.94
C HIS A 368 -3.05 3.91 -6.08
N GLY A 369 -2.69 4.56 -4.99
CA GLY A 369 -2.59 6.02 -4.93
C GLY A 369 -3.94 6.70 -5.17
N LYS A 370 -4.01 7.56 -6.17
CA LYS A 370 -5.24 8.29 -6.54
C LYS A 370 -6.22 7.48 -7.39
N GLU A 371 -5.87 6.27 -7.78
CA GLU A 371 -6.66 5.45 -8.68
C GLU A 371 -7.20 4.23 -7.95
N ALA A 372 -8.46 3.89 -8.21
CA ALA A 372 -9.08 2.67 -7.76
C ALA A 372 -9.56 1.86 -8.96
N TYR A 373 -9.56 0.54 -8.84
CA TYR A 373 -9.79 -0.36 -9.96
C TYR A 373 -10.80 -1.45 -9.63
N ALA A 374 -11.57 -1.84 -10.65
CA ALA A 374 -12.25 -3.10 -10.73
C ALA A 374 -11.85 -3.80 -12.04
N VAL A 375 -11.65 -5.11 -11.98
CA VAL A 375 -11.40 -5.94 -13.16
C VAL A 375 -12.40 -7.07 -13.13
N VAL A 376 -13.22 -7.17 -14.17
CA VAL A 376 -14.37 -8.08 -14.21
C VAL A 376 -14.48 -8.79 -15.56
N LEU A 377 -15.15 -9.92 -15.56
CA LEU A 377 -15.54 -10.60 -16.78
C LEU A 377 -16.78 -9.94 -17.39
N ALA A 378 -17.00 -10.19 -18.69
CA ALA A 378 -18.10 -9.59 -19.42
C ALA A 378 -19.49 -9.93 -18.86
N ASP A 379 -19.68 -11.14 -18.34
CA ASP A 379 -20.92 -11.60 -17.72
C ASP A 379 -21.23 -10.88 -16.39
N GLU A 380 -20.22 -10.40 -15.70
CA GLU A 380 -20.33 -9.60 -14.48
C GLU A 380 -20.50 -8.10 -14.76
N ALA A 381 -20.22 -7.64 -15.98
CA ALA A 381 -20.18 -6.21 -16.33
C ALA A 381 -21.54 -5.49 -16.09
N CYS A 382 -22.64 -6.22 -16.17
CA CYS A 382 -23.98 -5.67 -15.91
C CYS A 382 -24.16 -5.17 -14.46
N VAL A 383 -23.45 -5.76 -13.49
CA VAL A 383 -23.43 -5.33 -12.08
C VAL A 383 -22.83 -3.94 -11.93
N TYR A 384 -21.97 -3.54 -12.86
CA TYR A 384 -21.35 -2.22 -12.95
C TYR A 384 -22.17 -1.23 -13.81
N GLY A 385 -23.35 -1.64 -14.29
CA GLY A 385 -24.20 -0.82 -15.17
C GLY A 385 -23.79 -0.83 -16.64
N LEU A 386 -22.78 -1.63 -17.01
CA LEU A 386 -22.30 -1.75 -18.38
C LEU A 386 -23.20 -2.70 -19.18
N LYS A 387 -23.47 -2.36 -20.44
CA LYS A 387 -24.34 -3.12 -21.34
C LYS A 387 -23.58 -3.48 -22.61
N ASP A 388 -24.06 -4.52 -23.28
CA ASP A 388 -23.59 -4.93 -24.62
C ASP A 388 -22.09 -5.22 -24.69
N ILE A 389 -21.52 -5.77 -23.61
CA ILE A 389 -20.12 -6.20 -23.56
C ILE A 389 -20.01 -7.60 -24.19
N ASP A 390 -19.08 -7.76 -25.17
CA ASP A 390 -18.79 -9.06 -25.77
C ASP A 390 -18.27 -10.04 -24.68
N MET A 391 -18.83 -11.26 -24.68
CA MET A 391 -18.52 -12.30 -23.68
C MET A 391 -17.05 -12.74 -23.67
N ASN A 392 -16.29 -12.45 -24.72
CA ASN A 392 -14.86 -12.73 -24.78
C ASN A 392 -14.00 -11.56 -24.25
N ASN A 393 -14.61 -10.53 -23.67
CA ASN A 393 -13.89 -9.39 -23.15
C ASN A 393 -13.65 -9.54 -21.63
N ILE A 394 -12.50 -9.05 -21.21
CA ILE A 394 -12.25 -8.63 -19.83
C ILE A 394 -12.48 -7.13 -19.75
N VAL A 395 -13.12 -6.67 -18.70
CA VAL A 395 -13.42 -5.25 -18.50
C VAL A 395 -12.59 -4.71 -17.35
N ILE A 396 -11.85 -3.65 -17.63
CA ILE A 396 -11.07 -2.93 -16.63
C ILE A 396 -11.75 -1.58 -16.42
N ILE A 397 -12.05 -1.25 -15.16
CA ILE A 397 -12.67 0.01 -14.76
C ILE A 397 -11.70 0.73 -13.83
N ARG A 398 -11.36 1.95 -14.19
CA ARG A 398 -10.52 2.83 -13.36
C ARG A 398 -11.36 4.00 -12.87
N TYR A 399 -11.31 4.24 -11.58
CA TYR A 399 -11.86 5.42 -10.93
C TYR A 399 -10.69 6.29 -10.47
N THR A 400 -10.62 7.53 -10.96
CA THR A 400 -9.57 8.47 -10.56
C THR A 400 -10.15 9.48 -9.58
N PHE A 401 -9.67 9.45 -8.35
CA PHE A 401 -10.08 10.38 -7.29
C PHE A 401 -9.53 11.78 -7.53
N PRO A 402 -10.28 12.82 -7.16
CA PRO A 402 -9.79 14.21 -7.18
C PRO A 402 -8.63 14.40 -6.19
N SER A 403 -7.74 15.33 -6.52
CA SER A 403 -6.52 15.64 -5.75
C SER A 403 -6.81 16.39 -4.46
#